data_7c558a71bb6930b9c8adb7193ce3e21e
#
_entry.id   7c558a71bb6930b9c8adb7193ce3e21e
#
_cell.length_a   1.000
_cell.length_b   1.000
_cell.length_c   1.000
_cell.angle_alpha   90.00
_cell.angle_beta   90.00
_cell.angle_gamma   90.00
#
_symmetry.space_group_name_H-M   'P 1'
#
loop_
_entity.id
_entity.type
_entity.pdbx_description
1 polymer ?
#
loop_
_entity_poly.entity_id
_entity_poly.type
_entity_poly.pdbx_seq_one_letter_code
_entity_poly.pdbx_strand_id
1 'polypeptide(L)'
;MSKPIEVRNPRTGKFDYVIVPPPPKLLSQQCHRLRRGQIIWQKLGVEGRIAALKAWKKAILSDRTQLTEALVSDTGRLSTSVTEVDSFIANIDKWCNLAPQLLQGTAKNTSIPFIALQQTAVPYPLVGVISPWNFPLLLSTIDTIPALLAGCAVIVKPSEITPRFVAPLMTTLNTIPQLRDVLNFVEGAGQTGADLIEDVDLICFTGSVETGRLVAEVAAQKFIPACLELGGKDPAIVLESADLDLATSAILW
;
A
#
# COMPACT_ATOMS: atom_id res chain seq x y z
N MET A 1 -22.43 -9.60 -13.03
CA MET A 1 -21.09 -9.15 -13.47
C MET A 1 -20.92 -7.72 -13.04
N SER A 2 -19.77 -7.35 -12.48
CA SER A 2 -19.48 -5.96 -12.10
C SER A 2 -19.41 -5.11 -13.39
N LYS A 3 -19.88 -3.84 -13.28
CA LYS A 3 -19.85 -2.92 -14.42
C LYS A 3 -18.40 -2.48 -14.66
N PRO A 4 -17.89 -2.53 -15.90
CA PRO A 4 -16.59 -1.97 -16.24
C PRO A 4 -16.51 -0.48 -15.91
N ILE A 5 -15.33 -0.02 -15.52
CA ILE A 5 -15.02 1.37 -15.20
C ILE A 5 -14.02 1.88 -16.24
N GLU A 6 -14.40 2.91 -16.95
CA GLU A 6 -13.53 3.59 -17.91
C GLU A 6 -12.58 4.54 -17.19
N VAL A 7 -11.30 4.49 -17.54
CA VAL A 7 -10.24 5.31 -16.95
C VAL A 7 -9.81 6.38 -17.94
N ARG A 8 -9.88 7.64 -17.50
CA ARG A 8 -9.52 8.80 -18.31
C ARG A 8 -7.99 8.99 -18.32
N ASN A 9 -7.44 9.20 -19.50
CA ASN A 9 -6.06 9.66 -19.66
C ASN A 9 -6.01 11.21 -19.58
N PRO A 10 -5.39 11.81 -18.56
CA PRO A 10 -5.37 13.26 -18.38
C PRO A 10 -4.63 13.99 -19.50
N ARG A 11 -3.68 13.33 -20.19
CA ARG A 11 -2.87 13.92 -21.25
C ARG A 11 -3.65 14.08 -22.56
N THR A 12 -4.58 13.18 -22.83
CA THR A 12 -5.36 13.16 -24.08
C THR A 12 -6.82 13.55 -23.89
N GLY A 13 -7.30 13.48 -22.64
CA GLY A 13 -8.71 13.66 -22.30
C GLY A 13 -9.60 12.48 -22.65
N LYS A 14 -9.06 11.44 -23.28
CA LYS A 14 -9.80 10.26 -23.73
C LYS A 14 -9.90 9.19 -22.65
N PHE A 15 -10.94 8.37 -22.71
CA PHE A 15 -11.05 7.12 -21.96
C PHE A 15 -10.42 6.02 -22.79
N ASP A 16 -9.24 5.57 -22.43
CA ASP A 16 -8.40 4.65 -23.21
C ASP A 16 -7.94 3.42 -22.41
N TYR A 17 -8.48 3.24 -21.21
CA TYR A 17 -8.23 2.08 -20.36
C TYR A 17 -9.52 1.68 -19.64
N VAL A 18 -9.65 0.40 -19.30
CA VAL A 18 -10.83 -0.12 -18.62
C VAL A 18 -10.41 -1.08 -17.52
N ILE A 19 -10.98 -0.92 -16.35
CA ILE A 19 -10.86 -1.87 -15.24
C ILE A 19 -12.18 -2.57 -15.00
N VAL A 20 -12.11 -3.82 -14.53
CA VAL A 20 -13.30 -4.63 -14.22
C VAL A 20 -13.21 -5.05 -12.75
N PRO A 21 -13.97 -4.41 -11.85
CA PRO A 21 -13.99 -4.78 -10.44
C PRO A 21 -14.37 -6.25 -10.26
N PRO A 22 -13.73 -7.00 -9.35
CA PRO A 22 -14.18 -8.34 -9.04
C PRO A 22 -15.55 -8.30 -8.37
N PRO A 23 -16.43 -9.28 -8.65
CA PRO A 23 -17.66 -9.43 -7.87
C PRO A 23 -17.30 -9.77 -6.40
N PRO A 24 -18.15 -9.42 -5.40
CA PRO A 24 -17.84 -9.62 -3.97
C PRO A 24 -17.41 -11.05 -3.63
N LYS A 25 -18.06 -12.06 -4.21
CA LYS A 25 -17.69 -13.46 -4.00
C LYS A 25 -16.25 -13.77 -4.46
N LEU A 26 -15.81 -13.20 -5.58
CA LEU A 26 -14.43 -13.41 -6.07
C LEU A 26 -13.42 -12.67 -5.21
N LEU A 27 -13.75 -11.46 -4.76
CA LEU A 27 -12.94 -10.69 -3.81
C LEU A 27 -12.73 -11.48 -2.52
N SER A 28 -13.80 -12.00 -1.92
CA SER A 28 -13.72 -12.81 -0.71
C SER A 28 -12.89 -14.09 -0.92
N GLN A 29 -13.02 -14.76 -2.07
CA GLN A 29 -12.17 -15.91 -2.40
C GLN A 29 -10.68 -15.53 -2.49
N GLN A 30 -10.34 -14.36 -3.03
CA GLN A 30 -8.97 -13.84 -3.05
C GLN A 30 -8.46 -13.58 -1.63
N CYS A 31 -9.25 -12.95 -0.77
CA CYS A 31 -8.92 -12.73 0.65
C CYS A 31 -8.64 -14.05 1.38
N HIS A 32 -9.50 -15.06 1.19
CA HIS A 32 -9.27 -16.39 1.77
C HIS A 32 -8.00 -17.08 1.26
N ARG A 33 -7.66 -16.92 -0.03
CA ARG A 33 -6.40 -17.43 -0.57
C ARG A 33 -5.20 -16.78 0.10
N LEU A 34 -5.20 -15.44 0.23
CA LEU A 34 -4.13 -14.68 0.86
C LEU A 34 -3.94 -15.07 2.33
N ARG A 35 -5.02 -15.27 3.09
CA ARG A 35 -4.96 -15.77 4.48
C ARG A 35 -4.27 -17.12 4.59
N ARG A 36 -4.53 -18.04 3.65
CA ARG A 36 -3.82 -19.34 3.63
C ARG A 36 -2.34 -19.18 3.31
N GLY A 37 -2.00 -18.30 2.39
CA GLY A 37 -0.61 -17.96 2.06
C GLY A 37 0.15 -17.35 3.23
N GLN A 38 -0.53 -16.50 4.03
CA GLN A 38 0.04 -15.84 5.20
C GLN A 38 0.67 -16.82 6.21
N ILE A 39 0.06 -17.98 6.40
CA ILE A 39 0.58 -19.00 7.33
C ILE A 39 1.98 -19.47 6.90
N ILE A 40 2.19 -19.65 5.59
CA ILE A 40 3.49 -20.05 5.02
C ILE A 40 4.45 -18.86 5.06
N TRP A 41 3.98 -17.66 4.73
CA TRP A 41 4.74 -16.42 4.74
C TRP A 41 5.31 -16.10 6.13
N GLN A 42 4.50 -16.24 7.17
CA GLN A 42 4.92 -16.05 8.55
C GLN A 42 6.06 -17.02 8.94
N LYS A 43 5.98 -18.28 8.50
CA LYS A 43 7.00 -19.31 8.79
C LYS A 43 8.35 -19.04 8.13
N LEU A 44 8.44 -18.20 7.09
CA LEU A 44 9.72 -17.80 6.49
C LEU A 44 10.62 -17.03 7.45
N GLY A 45 10.07 -16.48 8.53
CA GLY A 45 10.79 -15.57 9.41
C GLY A 45 11.09 -14.22 8.75
N VAL A 46 11.68 -13.31 9.50
CA VAL A 46 11.99 -11.95 9.00
C VAL A 46 12.98 -12.01 7.83
N GLU A 47 14.03 -12.81 7.93
CA GLU A 47 15.07 -12.93 6.90
C GLU A 47 14.52 -13.48 5.57
N GLY A 48 13.66 -14.49 5.63
CA GLY A 48 13.04 -15.07 4.44
C GLY A 48 12.11 -14.05 3.72
N ARG A 49 11.39 -13.25 4.50
CA ARG A 49 10.54 -12.17 3.96
C ARG A 49 11.37 -11.05 3.33
N ILE A 50 12.47 -10.65 3.97
CA ILE A 50 13.44 -9.71 3.42
C ILE A 50 14.01 -10.22 2.09
N ALA A 51 14.40 -11.49 2.02
CA ALA A 51 14.94 -12.08 0.80
C ALA A 51 13.91 -12.01 -0.36
N ALA A 52 12.64 -12.33 -0.08
CA ALA A 52 11.58 -12.24 -1.09
C ALA A 52 11.33 -10.80 -1.58
N LEU A 53 11.30 -9.82 -0.66
CA LEU A 53 11.14 -8.39 -1.04
C LEU A 53 12.35 -7.86 -1.81
N LYS A 54 13.56 -8.25 -1.46
CA LYS A 54 14.76 -7.90 -2.24
C LYS A 54 14.76 -8.54 -3.63
N ALA A 55 14.22 -9.75 -3.78
CA ALA A 55 14.03 -10.38 -5.08
C ALA A 55 12.99 -9.62 -5.91
N TRP A 56 11.89 -9.21 -5.31
CA TRP A 56 10.89 -8.38 -5.97
C TRP A 56 11.43 -7.02 -6.39
N LYS A 57 12.21 -6.36 -5.53
CA LYS A 57 12.94 -5.12 -5.89
C LYS A 57 13.76 -5.28 -7.17
N LYS A 58 14.46 -6.40 -7.36
CA LYS A 58 15.23 -6.65 -8.59
C LYS A 58 14.32 -6.75 -9.82
N ALA A 59 13.18 -7.43 -9.70
CA ALA A 59 12.20 -7.50 -10.79
C ALA A 59 11.62 -6.12 -11.12
N ILE A 60 11.29 -5.30 -10.12
CA ILE A 60 10.82 -3.92 -10.30
C ILE A 60 11.86 -3.07 -11.04
N LEU A 61 13.14 -3.18 -10.68
CA LEU A 61 14.21 -2.46 -11.35
C LEU A 61 14.32 -2.83 -12.83
N SER A 62 14.10 -4.09 -13.20
CA SER A 62 14.09 -4.53 -14.60
C SER A 62 12.91 -3.95 -15.39
N ASP A 63 11.76 -3.74 -14.75
CA ASP A 63 10.54 -3.24 -15.39
C ASP A 63 10.25 -1.77 -15.06
N ARG A 64 11.25 -1.04 -14.52
CA ARG A 64 11.14 0.35 -14.07
C ARG A 64 10.52 1.28 -15.12
N THR A 65 10.92 1.12 -16.38
CA THR A 65 10.40 1.94 -17.49
C THR A 65 8.91 1.73 -17.68
N GLN A 66 8.42 0.50 -17.71
CA GLN A 66 6.99 0.20 -17.89
C GLN A 66 6.14 0.73 -16.72
N LEU A 67 6.63 0.62 -15.48
CA LEU A 67 5.96 1.21 -14.31
C LEU A 67 5.88 2.73 -14.43
N THR A 68 6.99 3.38 -14.80
CA THR A 68 7.03 4.83 -14.98
C THR A 68 6.05 5.30 -16.08
N GLU A 69 6.03 4.63 -17.21
CA GLU A 69 5.12 4.94 -18.34
C GLU A 69 3.64 4.79 -17.94
N ALA A 70 3.30 3.75 -17.18
CA ALA A 70 1.95 3.53 -16.65
C ALA A 70 1.53 4.69 -15.72
N LEU A 71 2.40 5.10 -14.79
CA LEU A 71 2.16 6.22 -13.89
C LEU A 71 2.03 7.55 -14.66
N VAL A 72 2.89 7.80 -15.64
CA VAL A 72 2.80 8.99 -16.50
C VAL A 72 1.50 9.04 -17.29
N SER A 73 1.03 7.88 -17.77
CA SER A 73 -0.24 7.78 -18.51
C SER A 73 -1.45 8.15 -17.65
N ASP A 74 -1.42 7.82 -16.36
CA ASP A 74 -2.49 8.11 -15.41
C ASP A 74 -2.39 9.51 -14.80
N THR A 75 -1.19 9.98 -14.49
CA THR A 75 -0.99 11.23 -13.74
C THR A 75 -0.64 12.42 -14.60
N GLY A 76 -0.12 12.19 -15.81
CA GLY A 76 0.42 13.24 -16.69
C GLY A 76 1.76 13.83 -16.22
N ARG A 77 2.39 13.31 -15.14
CA ARG A 77 3.54 13.92 -14.45
C ARG A 77 4.79 13.04 -14.60
N LEU A 78 5.72 13.41 -15.49
CA LEU A 78 6.91 12.59 -15.75
C LEU A 78 7.89 12.59 -14.56
N SER A 79 8.34 13.76 -14.09
CA SER A 79 9.34 13.84 -13.02
C SER A 79 8.84 13.20 -11.72
N THR A 80 7.60 13.49 -11.35
CA THR A 80 6.96 12.90 -10.17
C THR A 80 6.86 11.37 -10.29
N SER A 81 6.48 10.85 -11.46
CA SER A 81 6.37 9.40 -11.66
C SER A 81 7.73 8.68 -11.58
N VAL A 82 8.80 9.31 -12.08
CA VAL A 82 10.17 8.80 -11.91
C VAL A 82 10.55 8.76 -10.43
N THR A 83 10.34 9.87 -9.71
CA THR A 83 10.63 9.96 -8.27
C THR A 83 9.79 8.96 -7.47
N GLU A 84 8.55 8.72 -7.85
CA GLU A 84 7.65 7.79 -7.18
C GLU A 84 8.15 6.33 -7.26
N VAL A 85 8.60 5.90 -8.45
CA VAL A 85 9.19 4.57 -8.61
C VAL A 85 10.48 4.44 -7.82
N ASP A 86 11.35 5.45 -7.84
CA ASP A 86 12.59 5.46 -7.07
C ASP A 86 12.34 5.45 -5.55
N SER A 87 11.35 6.21 -5.09
CA SER A 87 10.92 6.23 -3.69
C SER A 87 10.35 4.89 -3.23
N PHE A 88 9.57 4.21 -4.08
CA PHE A 88 9.07 2.86 -3.81
C PHE A 88 10.23 1.87 -3.63
N ILE A 89 11.21 1.90 -4.54
CA ILE A 89 12.40 1.04 -4.47
C ILE A 89 13.21 1.31 -3.19
N ALA A 90 13.42 2.59 -2.86
CA ALA A 90 14.11 3.00 -1.63
C ALA A 90 13.35 2.59 -0.36
N ASN A 91 12.01 2.62 -0.41
CA ASN A 91 11.16 2.23 0.70
C ASN A 91 11.29 0.73 1.03
N ILE A 92 11.45 -0.13 0.01
CA ILE A 92 11.75 -1.55 0.23
C ILE A 92 13.06 -1.72 1.01
N ASP A 93 14.12 -1.01 0.61
CA ASP A 93 15.42 -1.09 1.31
C ASP A 93 15.32 -0.58 2.75
N LYS A 94 14.68 0.58 2.94
CA LYS A 94 14.46 1.17 4.25
C LYS A 94 13.80 0.18 5.20
N TRP A 95 12.67 -0.38 4.82
CA TRP A 95 11.92 -1.29 5.68
C TRP A 95 12.61 -2.64 5.87
N CYS A 96 13.29 -3.18 4.84
CA CYS A 96 14.10 -4.39 4.99
C CYS A 96 15.23 -4.21 6.01
N ASN A 97 15.81 -3.00 6.11
CA ASN A 97 16.87 -2.71 7.09
C ASN A 97 16.32 -2.50 8.51
N LEU A 98 15.11 -1.95 8.64
CA LEU A 98 14.49 -1.68 9.94
C LEU A 98 13.79 -2.90 10.55
N ALA A 99 13.23 -3.78 9.74
CA ALA A 99 12.38 -4.89 10.19
C ALA A 99 13.02 -5.80 11.24
N PRO A 100 14.31 -6.22 11.14
CA PRO A 100 14.92 -7.09 12.15
C PRO A 100 14.88 -6.49 13.56
N GLN A 101 15.14 -5.19 13.68
CA GLN A 101 15.13 -4.48 14.96
C GLN A 101 13.72 -4.28 15.49
N LEU A 102 12.78 -3.86 14.62
CA LEU A 102 11.41 -3.53 15.01
C LEU A 102 10.58 -4.76 15.39
N LEU A 103 10.89 -5.92 14.80
CA LEU A 103 10.16 -7.16 15.02
C LEU A 103 10.81 -8.07 16.05
N GLN A 104 11.92 -7.65 16.64
CA GLN A 104 12.58 -8.40 17.69
C GLN A 104 11.72 -8.43 18.95
N GLY A 105 11.42 -9.63 19.43
CA GLY A 105 10.76 -9.82 20.72
C GLY A 105 11.61 -9.28 21.89
N THR A 106 10.96 -8.77 22.91
CA THR A 106 11.63 -8.28 24.11
C THR A 106 11.29 -9.14 25.31
N ALA A 107 12.29 -9.41 26.14
CA ALA A 107 12.10 -10.03 27.45
C ALA A 107 12.67 -9.11 28.54
N LYS A 108 11.91 -8.87 29.57
CA LYS A 108 12.31 -8.00 30.70
C LYS A 108 11.92 -8.67 32.03
N ASN A 109 12.81 -8.62 33.00
CA ASN A 109 12.44 -8.97 34.37
C ASN A 109 11.49 -7.90 34.93
N THR A 110 10.51 -8.33 35.70
CA THR A 110 9.60 -7.40 36.40
C THR A 110 10.11 -7.08 37.80
N SER A 111 9.50 -6.10 38.48
CA SER A 111 9.75 -5.81 39.90
C SER A 111 9.26 -6.92 40.83
N ILE A 112 8.47 -7.87 40.33
CA ILE A 112 7.98 -9.01 41.10
C ILE A 112 8.99 -10.16 40.92
N PRO A 113 9.59 -10.70 42.00
CA PRO A 113 10.52 -11.83 41.92
C PRO A 113 9.89 -13.02 41.16
N PHE A 114 10.70 -13.67 40.31
CA PHE A 114 10.31 -14.84 39.51
C PHE A 114 9.31 -14.60 38.38
N ILE A 115 8.91 -13.32 38.12
CA ILE A 115 8.05 -12.98 36.97
C ILE A 115 8.87 -12.25 35.91
N ALA A 116 8.91 -12.80 34.69
CA ALA A 116 9.47 -12.15 33.51
C ALA A 116 8.34 -11.77 32.55
N LEU A 117 8.46 -10.61 31.92
CA LEU A 117 7.59 -10.18 30.84
C LEU A 117 8.26 -10.52 29.51
N GLN A 118 7.56 -11.29 28.69
CA GLN A 118 7.96 -11.56 27.31
C GLN A 118 6.93 -10.94 26.36
N GLN A 119 7.39 -10.15 25.42
CA GLN A 119 6.56 -9.52 24.41
C GLN A 119 7.00 -9.95 23.01
N THR A 120 6.06 -10.33 22.18
CA THR A 120 6.28 -10.66 20.76
C THR A 120 5.16 -10.05 19.92
N ALA A 121 5.51 -9.60 18.70
CA ALA A 121 4.54 -9.13 17.74
C ALA A 121 3.90 -10.31 17.01
N VAL A 122 2.58 -10.29 16.86
CA VAL A 122 1.81 -11.26 16.07
C VAL A 122 1.23 -10.53 14.85
N PRO A 123 1.48 -10.98 13.63
CA PRO A 123 0.96 -10.34 12.43
C PRO A 123 -0.55 -10.52 12.30
N TYR A 124 -1.23 -9.53 11.76
CA TYR A 124 -2.61 -9.70 11.28
C TYR A 124 -2.62 -10.69 10.10
N PRO A 125 -3.62 -11.59 10.03
CA PRO A 125 -3.69 -12.54 8.93
C PRO A 125 -3.82 -11.88 7.56
N LEU A 126 -4.63 -10.80 7.46
CA LEU A 126 -4.83 -10.05 6.22
C LEU A 126 -5.03 -8.56 6.50
N VAL A 127 -4.19 -7.74 5.89
CA VAL A 127 -4.28 -6.28 5.91
C VAL A 127 -4.88 -5.80 4.60
N GLY A 128 -5.90 -4.95 4.67
CA GLY A 128 -6.41 -4.19 3.53
C GLY A 128 -5.71 -2.86 3.41
N VAL A 129 -5.40 -2.43 2.19
CA VAL A 129 -4.87 -1.09 1.90
C VAL A 129 -5.74 -0.44 0.84
N ILE A 130 -6.30 0.72 1.12
CA ILE A 130 -7.03 1.55 0.16
C ILE A 130 -6.24 2.83 -0.05
N SER A 131 -5.79 3.06 -1.29
CA SER A 131 -4.86 4.15 -1.60
C SER A 131 -5.44 5.18 -2.59
N PRO A 132 -4.96 6.42 -2.54
CA PRO A 132 -5.43 7.52 -3.37
C PRO A 132 -4.79 7.53 -4.76
N TRP A 133 -5.15 8.56 -5.56
CA TRP A 133 -4.75 8.70 -6.96
C TRP A 133 -3.50 9.58 -7.18
N ASN A 134 -3.10 10.39 -6.20
CA ASN A 134 -2.09 11.43 -6.38
C ASN A 134 -0.63 10.92 -6.41
N PHE A 135 -0.33 9.84 -5.66
CA PHE A 135 0.91 9.06 -5.71
C PHE A 135 0.55 7.57 -5.68
N PRO A 136 -0.01 7.06 -6.79
CA PRO A 136 -0.74 5.79 -6.77
C PRO A 136 0.12 4.57 -6.41
N LEU A 137 1.34 4.48 -6.90
CA LEU A 137 2.27 3.39 -6.58
C LEU A 137 2.81 3.52 -5.15
N LEU A 138 3.34 4.70 -4.80
CA LEU A 138 3.99 4.92 -3.51
C LEU A 138 3.00 4.73 -2.36
N LEU A 139 1.83 5.37 -2.43
CA LEU A 139 0.83 5.31 -1.37
C LEU A 139 0.08 3.96 -1.33
N SER A 140 0.07 3.19 -2.41
CA SER A 140 -0.36 1.79 -2.39
C SER A 140 0.63 0.87 -1.67
N THR A 141 1.89 1.26 -1.58
CA THR A 141 2.97 0.39 -1.10
C THR A 141 3.59 0.82 0.22
N ILE A 142 3.30 2.04 0.68
CA ILE A 142 3.88 2.59 1.92
C ILE A 142 3.49 1.76 3.15
N ASP A 143 2.24 1.28 3.23
CA ASP A 143 1.76 0.40 4.30
C ASP A 143 1.96 -1.08 3.94
N THR A 144 1.93 -1.42 2.65
CA THR A 144 2.07 -2.78 2.15
C THR A 144 3.42 -3.40 2.50
N ILE A 145 4.53 -2.68 2.29
CA ILE A 145 5.88 -3.20 2.55
C ILE A 145 6.10 -3.53 4.04
N PRO A 146 5.83 -2.62 5.00
CA PRO A 146 5.98 -2.94 6.41
C PRO A 146 5.01 -4.04 6.88
N ALA A 147 3.77 -4.10 6.37
CA ALA A 147 2.83 -5.17 6.69
C ALA A 147 3.35 -6.54 6.24
N LEU A 148 3.87 -6.66 5.01
CA LEU A 148 4.50 -7.88 4.51
C LEU A 148 5.69 -8.30 5.39
N LEU A 149 6.57 -7.36 5.76
CA LEU A 149 7.72 -7.62 6.63
C LEU A 149 7.29 -8.03 8.04
N ALA A 150 6.20 -7.49 8.56
CA ALA A 150 5.61 -7.93 9.82
C ALA A 150 5.08 -9.38 9.76
N GLY A 151 4.84 -9.92 8.57
CA GLY A 151 4.36 -11.29 8.35
C GLY A 151 2.88 -11.35 7.98
N CYS A 152 2.24 -10.22 7.68
CA CYS A 152 0.87 -10.17 7.20
C CYS A 152 0.79 -10.56 5.72
N ALA A 153 -0.36 -11.07 5.28
CA ALA A 153 -0.77 -10.97 3.89
C ALA A 153 -1.42 -9.61 3.66
N VAL A 154 -1.39 -9.12 2.41
CA VAL A 154 -1.91 -7.80 2.07
C VAL A 154 -2.75 -7.87 0.79
N ILE A 155 -3.87 -7.17 0.80
CA ILE A 155 -4.68 -6.91 -0.38
C ILE A 155 -4.84 -5.40 -0.55
N VAL A 156 -4.49 -4.90 -1.73
CA VAL A 156 -4.46 -3.46 -2.02
C VAL A 156 -5.55 -3.11 -3.01
N LYS A 157 -6.36 -2.11 -2.70
CA LYS A 157 -7.29 -1.48 -3.63
C LYS A 157 -6.78 -0.07 -3.97
N PRO A 158 -6.04 0.11 -5.07
CA PRO A 158 -5.66 1.44 -5.53
C PRO A 158 -6.88 2.23 -6.04
N SER A 159 -6.69 3.53 -6.24
CA SER A 159 -7.72 4.37 -6.84
C SER A 159 -8.04 3.94 -8.27
N GLU A 160 -9.31 3.96 -8.62
CA GLU A 160 -9.80 3.74 -9.98
C GLU A 160 -9.42 4.87 -10.97
N ILE A 161 -8.92 5.98 -10.45
CA ILE A 161 -8.48 7.12 -11.27
C ILE A 161 -7.12 6.85 -11.92
N THR A 162 -6.23 6.14 -11.22
CA THR A 162 -4.84 5.93 -11.65
C THR A 162 -4.41 4.46 -11.47
N PRO A 163 -5.08 3.49 -12.14
CA PRO A 163 -4.89 2.07 -11.89
C PRO A 163 -3.84 1.40 -12.80
N ARG A 164 -3.35 2.06 -13.86
CA ARG A 164 -2.53 1.41 -14.91
C ARG A 164 -1.24 0.79 -14.39
N PHE A 165 -0.68 1.31 -13.31
CA PHE A 165 0.53 0.76 -12.70
C PHE A 165 0.34 -0.67 -12.15
N VAL A 166 -0.90 -1.07 -11.86
CA VAL A 166 -1.21 -2.38 -11.28
C VAL A 166 -0.76 -3.53 -12.19
N ALA A 167 -1.04 -3.45 -13.47
CA ALA A 167 -0.69 -4.53 -14.41
C ALA A 167 0.82 -4.79 -14.50
N PRO A 168 1.70 -3.81 -14.78
CA PRO A 168 3.15 -4.03 -14.77
C PRO A 168 3.68 -4.41 -13.37
N LEU A 169 3.14 -3.85 -12.30
CA LEU A 169 3.54 -4.22 -10.94
C LEU A 169 3.23 -5.68 -10.64
N MET A 170 2.03 -6.15 -10.98
CA MET A 170 1.62 -7.55 -10.81
C MET A 170 2.46 -8.50 -11.67
N THR A 171 2.94 -8.07 -12.84
CA THR A 171 3.87 -8.85 -13.66
C THR A 171 5.16 -9.11 -12.89
N THR A 172 5.75 -8.10 -12.27
CA THR A 172 6.96 -8.26 -11.46
C THR A 172 6.71 -9.13 -10.22
N LEU A 173 5.58 -8.91 -9.53
CA LEU A 173 5.20 -9.66 -8.35
C LEU A 173 5.04 -11.16 -8.62
N ASN A 174 4.41 -11.51 -9.73
CA ASN A 174 4.16 -12.89 -10.12
C ASN A 174 5.43 -13.70 -10.39
N THR A 175 6.58 -13.04 -10.61
CA THR A 175 7.88 -13.71 -10.73
C THR A 175 8.42 -14.20 -9.38
N ILE A 176 7.84 -13.76 -8.25
CA ILE A 176 8.28 -14.09 -6.90
C ILE A 176 7.25 -15.02 -6.24
N PRO A 177 7.48 -16.34 -6.24
CA PRO A 177 6.47 -17.31 -5.77
C PRO A 177 5.98 -17.04 -4.35
N GLN A 178 6.88 -16.60 -3.45
CA GLN A 178 6.54 -16.34 -2.04
C GLN A 178 5.59 -15.15 -1.87
N LEU A 179 5.67 -14.13 -2.74
CA LEU A 179 4.81 -12.94 -2.68
C LEU A 179 3.46 -13.14 -3.36
N ARG A 180 3.41 -13.94 -4.41
CA ARG A 180 2.19 -14.18 -5.20
C ARG A 180 1.00 -14.67 -4.37
N ASP A 181 1.27 -15.39 -3.28
CA ASP A 181 0.24 -15.97 -2.42
C ASP A 181 -0.09 -15.11 -1.19
N VAL A 182 0.59 -13.96 -1.00
CA VAL A 182 0.40 -13.08 0.16
C VAL A 182 0.21 -11.61 -0.18
N LEU A 183 0.35 -11.23 -1.45
CA LEU A 183 0.09 -9.88 -1.93
C LEU A 183 -0.77 -9.92 -3.19
N ASN A 184 -1.82 -9.12 -3.21
CA ASN A 184 -2.65 -8.93 -4.40
C ASN A 184 -3.13 -7.48 -4.51
N PHE A 185 -3.32 -7.03 -5.76
CA PHE A 185 -3.95 -5.75 -6.07
C PHE A 185 -5.30 -6.01 -6.72
N VAL A 186 -6.33 -5.31 -6.26
CA VAL A 186 -7.69 -5.41 -6.80
C VAL A 186 -8.13 -4.05 -7.30
N GLU A 187 -8.54 -4.00 -8.55
CA GLU A 187 -9.03 -2.79 -9.18
C GLU A 187 -10.53 -2.62 -8.92
N GLY A 188 -10.96 -1.40 -8.65
CA GLY A 188 -12.37 -1.09 -8.41
C GLY A 188 -12.57 0.26 -7.75
N ALA A 189 -13.83 0.70 -7.68
CA ALA A 189 -14.24 1.96 -7.07
C ALA A 189 -14.61 1.81 -5.59
N GLY A 190 -15.33 2.80 -5.03
CA GLY A 190 -15.68 2.84 -3.61
C GLY A 190 -16.39 1.60 -3.09
N GLN A 191 -17.29 0.98 -3.88
CA GLN A 191 -17.97 -0.25 -3.48
C GLN A 191 -16.99 -1.41 -3.27
N THR A 192 -15.99 -1.57 -4.14
CA THR A 192 -14.94 -2.59 -3.95
C THR A 192 -14.15 -2.35 -2.67
N GLY A 193 -13.93 -1.07 -2.29
CA GLY A 193 -13.31 -0.72 -1.02
C GLY A 193 -14.19 -1.11 0.18
N ALA A 194 -15.48 -0.85 0.12
CA ALA A 194 -16.43 -1.25 1.16
C ALA A 194 -16.49 -2.78 1.31
N ASP A 195 -16.61 -3.50 0.19
CA ASP A 195 -16.60 -4.97 0.20
C ASP A 195 -15.28 -5.53 0.76
N LEU A 196 -14.15 -4.85 0.52
CA LEU A 196 -12.84 -5.27 1.02
C LEU A 196 -12.76 -5.21 2.55
N ILE A 197 -13.32 -4.16 3.17
CA ILE A 197 -13.28 -3.99 4.63
C ILE A 197 -13.98 -5.16 5.35
N GLU A 198 -14.97 -5.78 4.71
CA GLU A 198 -15.68 -6.94 5.26
C GLU A 198 -14.79 -8.17 5.46
N ASP A 199 -13.72 -8.30 4.67
CA ASP A 199 -12.87 -9.50 4.59
C ASP A 199 -11.46 -9.35 5.22
N VAL A 200 -11.10 -8.17 5.76
CA VAL A 200 -9.76 -7.92 6.32
C VAL A 200 -9.74 -7.83 7.84
N ASP A 201 -8.56 -7.90 8.46
CA ASP A 201 -8.38 -7.83 9.92
C ASP A 201 -7.83 -6.48 10.40
N LEU A 202 -7.33 -5.67 9.48
CA LEU A 202 -6.87 -4.30 9.67
C LEU A 202 -7.02 -3.59 8.33
N ILE A 203 -7.45 -2.32 8.36
CA ILE A 203 -7.54 -1.48 7.17
C ILE A 203 -6.62 -0.27 7.29
N CYS A 204 -5.78 -0.05 6.27
CA CYS A 204 -5.04 1.19 6.06
C CYS A 204 -5.74 1.96 4.93
N PHE A 205 -6.06 3.21 5.18
CA PHE A 205 -6.72 4.09 4.22
C PHE A 205 -5.98 5.42 4.12
N THR A 206 -5.63 5.79 2.91
CA THR A 206 -5.12 7.13 2.60
C THR A 206 -6.08 7.80 1.60
N GLY A 207 -6.60 8.98 1.94
CA GLY A 207 -7.55 9.68 1.07
C GLY A 207 -8.27 10.86 1.72
N SER A 208 -9.49 11.16 1.25
CA SER A 208 -10.26 12.28 1.78
C SER A 208 -10.81 12.02 3.19
N VAL A 209 -10.98 13.09 3.95
CA VAL A 209 -11.60 13.03 5.29
C VAL A 209 -13.00 12.43 5.23
N GLU A 210 -13.79 12.77 4.20
CA GLU A 210 -15.15 12.26 4.02
C GLU A 210 -15.16 10.74 3.85
N THR A 211 -14.35 10.22 2.92
CA THR A 211 -14.24 8.76 2.71
C THR A 211 -13.62 8.06 3.94
N GLY A 212 -12.64 8.69 4.59
CA GLY A 212 -12.02 8.14 5.80
C GLY A 212 -13.01 7.95 6.95
N ARG A 213 -14.01 8.84 7.10
CA ARG A 213 -15.10 8.66 8.08
C ARG A 213 -15.90 7.40 7.80
N LEU A 214 -16.28 7.18 6.54
CA LEU A 214 -17.02 5.97 6.14
C LEU A 214 -16.20 4.69 6.39
N VAL A 215 -14.92 4.73 6.07
CA VAL A 215 -13.99 3.60 6.35
C VAL A 215 -13.90 3.33 7.85
N ALA A 216 -13.77 4.38 8.68
CA ALA A 216 -13.70 4.26 10.14
C ALA A 216 -15.01 3.67 10.72
N GLU A 217 -16.16 4.12 10.23
CA GLU A 217 -17.47 3.61 10.67
C GLU A 217 -17.63 2.12 10.38
N VAL A 218 -17.31 1.68 9.16
CA VAL A 218 -17.39 0.26 8.79
C VAL A 218 -16.37 -0.57 9.59
N ALA A 219 -15.13 -0.10 9.73
CA ALA A 219 -14.10 -0.77 10.51
C ALA A 219 -14.53 -0.94 11.99
N ALA A 220 -15.14 0.11 12.59
CA ALA A 220 -15.64 0.06 13.96
C ALA A 220 -16.78 -0.97 14.12
N GLN A 221 -17.71 -1.07 13.15
CA GLN A 221 -18.76 -2.08 13.14
C GLN A 221 -18.20 -3.50 13.08
N LYS A 222 -17.06 -3.69 12.42
CA LYS A 222 -16.35 -4.98 12.30
C LYS A 222 -15.38 -5.26 13.46
N PHE A 223 -15.18 -4.32 14.38
CA PHE A 223 -14.17 -4.37 15.44
C PHE A 223 -12.75 -4.60 14.92
N ILE A 224 -12.42 -4.07 13.73
CA ILE A 224 -11.06 -4.10 13.19
C ILE A 224 -10.40 -2.73 13.32
N PRO A 225 -9.07 -2.65 13.54
CA PRO A 225 -8.35 -1.38 13.56
C PRO A 225 -8.36 -0.71 12.19
N ALA A 226 -8.39 0.62 12.19
CA ALA A 226 -8.22 1.46 11.00
C ALA A 226 -7.06 2.42 11.20
N CYS A 227 -6.07 2.37 10.28
CA CYS A 227 -5.01 3.37 10.14
C CYS A 227 -5.47 4.35 9.06
N LEU A 228 -5.66 5.62 9.43
CA LEU A 228 -6.24 6.63 8.53
C LEU A 228 -5.24 7.76 8.32
N GLU A 229 -4.81 7.93 7.07
CA GLU A 229 -4.04 9.07 6.60
C GLU A 229 -4.95 9.94 5.73
N LEU A 230 -5.29 11.13 6.23
CA LEU A 230 -6.35 11.94 5.66
C LEU A 230 -5.82 13.27 5.13
N GLY A 231 -6.64 13.96 4.33
CA GLY A 231 -6.31 15.24 3.78
C GLY A 231 -6.26 16.36 4.83
N GLY A 232 -5.52 17.39 4.50
CA GLY A 232 -5.38 18.62 5.28
C GLY A 232 -5.33 19.85 4.37
N LYS A 233 -5.03 20.98 4.97
CA LYS A 233 -4.76 22.24 4.29
C LYS A 233 -3.47 22.82 4.88
N ASP A 234 -2.36 22.54 4.21
CA ASP A 234 -1.04 22.94 4.66
C ASP A 234 -0.89 24.46 4.57
N PRO A 235 -0.61 25.18 5.69
CA PRO A 235 -0.41 26.61 5.65
C PRO A 235 1.00 26.95 5.19
N ALA A 236 1.15 28.02 4.41
CA ALA A 236 2.43 28.66 4.12
C ALA A 236 2.38 30.11 4.62
N ILE A 237 3.30 30.48 5.51
CA ILE A 237 3.41 31.82 6.07
C ILE A 237 4.75 32.42 5.64
N VAL A 238 4.69 33.46 4.81
CA VAL A 238 5.87 34.21 4.35
C VAL A 238 5.98 35.49 5.16
N LEU A 239 7.03 35.60 5.96
CA LEU A 239 7.28 36.80 6.77
C LEU A 239 7.92 37.90 5.93
N GLU A 240 7.83 39.18 6.40
CA GLU A 240 8.40 40.35 5.73
C GLU A 240 9.93 40.23 5.50
N SER A 241 10.64 39.56 6.43
CA SER A 241 12.08 39.31 6.36
C SER A 241 12.49 38.11 5.54
N ALA A 242 11.55 37.38 4.90
CA ALA A 242 11.86 36.18 4.16
C ALA A 242 12.60 36.49 2.86
N ASP A 243 13.52 35.57 2.47
CA ASP A 243 14.07 35.53 1.12
C ASP A 243 12.96 35.07 0.16
N LEU A 244 12.49 35.97 -0.72
CA LEU A 244 11.36 35.71 -1.60
C LEU A 244 11.65 34.65 -2.67
N ASP A 245 12.89 34.54 -3.15
CA ASP A 245 13.27 33.54 -4.16
C ASP A 245 13.24 32.14 -3.53
N LEU A 246 13.80 32.01 -2.32
CA LEU A 246 13.74 30.77 -1.58
C LEU A 246 12.30 30.39 -1.19
N ALA A 247 11.52 31.33 -0.68
CA ALA A 247 10.13 31.10 -0.30
C ALA A 247 9.27 30.68 -1.51
N THR A 248 9.44 31.36 -2.65
CA THR A 248 8.75 31.02 -3.90
C THR A 248 9.12 29.62 -4.37
N SER A 249 10.40 29.30 -4.37
CA SER A 249 10.90 27.97 -4.74
C SER A 249 10.34 26.87 -3.84
N ALA A 250 10.27 27.10 -2.53
CA ALA A 250 9.74 26.14 -1.56
C ALA A 250 8.23 25.92 -1.66
N ILE A 251 7.46 26.95 -2.03
CA ILE A 251 5.98 26.88 -2.12
C ILE A 251 5.52 26.30 -3.47
N LEU A 252 6.25 26.58 -4.55
CA LEU A 252 5.88 26.15 -5.91
C LEU A 252 6.40 24.75 -6.28
N TRP A 253 7.17 24.14 -5.43
CA TRP A 253 7.74 22.82 -5.67
C TRP A 253 6.70 21.69 -5.66
#